data_c4241863dcdf930c8a2729385c1dbc1e
#
_entry.id   c4241863dcdf930c8a2729385c1dbc1e
#
_cell.length_a   1.000
_cell.length_b   1.000
_cell.length_c   1.000
_cell.angle_alpha   90.00
_cell.angle_beta   90.00
_cell.angle_gamma   90.00
#
_symmetry.space_group_name_H-M   'P 1'
#
loop_
_entity.id
_entity.type
_entity.pdbx_description
1 polymer ?
#
loop_
_entity_poly.entity_id
_entity_poly.type
_entity_poly.pdbx_seq_one_letter_code
_entity_poly.pdbx_strand_id
1 'polypeptide(L)'
;MGLRVAVVGSGPAGSSAAEVLAKAGIETFLFERKLDNAKPCGGAIPLCMVEEFDLPQKIIDRQVRKMKMISPSNVEVDINIVNKDEYIGMCRREVLDGFMRDRAASLGANLINGTVYQLDIPDNDKAPYTLHYADHSNGSVQGEMKTLKIDLVIGADGANSRIAKAIDAGDYNYAIAFQERIRLPEDKMAYYEDLAEMYVGNDVSTDFYAWVFPKFDHVAVGTGTMKINKASIKNLQAGIRQRASKRLEGGEIIKVEAHPIPEHPRPRPLRGRVVLVGDAMGTVTKSSGEGIYFAAKSARMCAEVIVETSNNGQTIPTEDDLKIYLKRWNKKYGATYLVLDILQRVFYRSDATREAFVEMCADLDVQKMTFDSYLYKTVVPANPLTQMKITAKTIGSLLRGNALAP
;
A
#
# COMPACT_ATOMS: atom_id res chain seq x y z
N MET A 1 -32.71 -12.57 11.44
CA MET A 1 -31.85 -11.38 11.53
C MET A 1 -30.81 -11.50 10.40
N GLY A 2 -30.54 -10.42 9.70
CA GLY A 2 -29.50 -10.43 8.66
C GLY A 2 -28.09 -10.47 9.22
N LEU A 3 -27.12 -10.80 8.39
CA LEU A 3 -25.69 -10.80 8.72
C LEU A 3 -25.24 -9.40 9.14
N ARG A 4 -24.54 -9.31 10.27
CA ARG A 4 -23.94 -8.08 10.81
C ARG A 4 -22.42 -8.14 10.72
N VAL A 5 -21.82 -7.22 9.99
CA VAL A 5 -20.39 -7.20 9.73
C VAL A 5 -19.74 -5.95 10.32
N ALA A 6 -18.68 -6.14 11.12
CA ALA A 6 -17.81 -5.05 11.51
C ALA A 6 -16.56 -4.99 10.62
N VAL A 7 -16.27 -3.82 10.08
CA VAL A 7 -15.03 -3.51 9.36
C VAL A 7 -14.22 -2.55 10.22
N VAL A 8 -13.05 -2.99 10.69
CA VAL A 8 -12.23 -2.24 11.62
C VAL A 8 -11.09 -1.55 10.87
N GLY A 9 -11.13 -0.23 10.79
CA GLY A 9 -10.26 0.64 10.01
C GLY A 9 -10.89 1.08 8.68
N SER A 10 -10.90 2.38 8.39
CA SER A 10 -11.52 2.98 7.20
C SER A 10 -10.50 3.51 6.18
N GLY A 11 -9.29 2.95 6.15
CA GLY A 11 -8.36 3.16 5.04
C GLY A 11 -8.86 2.51 3.74
N PRO A 12 -8.06 2.47 2.66
CA PRO A 12 -8.49 1.93 1.36
C PRO A 12 -9.07 0.51 1.43
N ALA A 13 -8.53 -0.34 2.33
CA ALA A 13 -9.05 -1.68 2.54
C ALA A 13 -10.46 -1.66 3.15
N GLY A 14 -10.60 -1.06 4.34
CA GLY A 14 -11.89 -1.10 5.04
C GLY A 14 -13.00 -0.37 4.30
N SER A 15 -12.71 0.78 3.70
CA SER A 15 -13.69 1.50 2.89
C SER A 15 -14.14 0.69 1.68
N SER A 16 -13.23 -0.03 1.00
CA SER A 16 -13.59 -0.89 -0.14
C SER A 16 -14.45 -2.08 0.27
N ALA A 17 -14.15 -2.72 1.41
CA ALA A 17 -14.98 -3.81 1.92
C ALA A 17 -16.38 -3.30 2.33
N ALA A 18 -16.42 -2.21 3.09
CA ALA A 18 -17.69 -1.63 3.56
C ALA A 18 -18.59 -1.18 2.41
N GLU A 19 -18.01 -0.62 1.34
CA GLU A 19 -18.74 -0.25 0.12
C GLU A 19 -19.44 -1.46 -0.52
N VAL A 20 -18.73 -2.58 -0.69
CA VAL A 20 -19.29 -3.79 -1.31
C VAL A 20 -20.39 -4.39 -0.45
N LEU A 21 -20.16 -4.49 0.86
CA LEU A 21 -21.14 -5.06 1.79
C LEU A 21 -22.41 -4.20 1.89
N ALA A 22 -22.25 -2.87 1.99
CA ALA A 22 -23.38 -1.95 2.04
C ALA A 22 -24.21 -1.96 0.75
N LYS A 23 -23.56 -1.99 -0.43
CA LYS A 23 -24.25 -2.16 -1.73
C LYS A 23 -25.07 -3.45 -1.81
N ALA A 24 -24.62 -4.52 -1.14
CA ALA A 24 -25.35 -5.78 -1.06
C ALA A 24 -26.46 -5.79 0.01
N GLY A 25 -26.69 -4.67 0.71
CA GLY A 25 -27.69 -4.56 1.77
C GLY A 25 -27.33 -5.24 3.09
N ILE A 26 -26.05 -5.61 3.29
CA ILE A 26 -25.55 -6.23 4.51
C ILE A 26 -25.31 -5.14 5.58
N GLU A 27 -25.84 -5.35 6.78
CA GLU A 27 -25.66 -4.42 7.91
C GLU A 27 -24.16 -4.32 8.25
N THR A 28 -23.55 -3.19 7.89
CA THR A 28 -22.09 -2.98 7.95
C THR A 28 -21.74 -1.84 8.86
N PHE A 29 -20.86 -2.08 9.83
CA PHE A 29 -20.32 -1.09 10.78
C PHE A 29 -18.86 -0.83 10.44
N LEU A 30 -18.56 0.39 9.93
CA LEU A 30 -17.21 0.81 9.56
C LEU A 30 -16.60 1.67 10.66
N PHE A 31 -15.57 1.15 11.32
CA PHE A 31 -14.90 1.83 12.43
C PHE A 31 -13.68 2.61 11.97
N GLU A 32 -13.55 3.86 12.40
CA GLU A 32 -12.34 4.65 12.22
C GLU A 32 -12.03 5.44 13.50
N ARG A 33 -10.81 5.29 13.99
CA ARG A 33 -10.38 5.97 15.24
C ARG A 33 -10.15 7.46 15.05
N LYS A 34 -9.82 7.90 13.83
CA LYS A 34 -9.47 9.27 13.50
C LYS A 34 -9.88 9.59 12.07
N LEU A 35 -10.98 10.32 11.91
CA LEU A 35 -11.55 10.65 10.62
C LEU A 35 -10.69 11.61 9.77
N ASP A 36 -9.87 12.43 10.43
CA ASP A 36 -8.95 13.40 9.84
C ASP A 36 -7.51 12.90 9.69
N ASN A 37 -7.28 11.59 9.91
CA ASN A 37 -5.92 11.05 9.91
C ASN A 37 -5.38 10.85 8.48
N ALA A 38 -4.16 11.35 8.26
CA ALA A 38 -3.37 11.06 7.07
C ALA A 38 -2.33 9.98 7.41
N LYS A 39 -2.51 8.77 6.86
CA LYS A 39 -1.48 7.73 6.96
C LYS A 39 -0.23 8.17 6.18
N PRO A 40 0.99 8.08 6.76
CA PRO A 40 2.23 8.33 6.04
C PRO A 40 2.34 7.46 4.79
N CYS A 41 2.55 8.08 3.62
CA CYS A 41 2.60 7.35 2.36
C CYS A 41 3.16 8.22 1.22
N GLY A 42 3.93 7.62 0.34
CA GLY A 42 4.29 8.21 -0.95
C GLY A 42 3.08 8.56 -1.82
N GLY A 43 1.95 7.88 -1.66
CA GLY A 43 0.65 8.18 -2.25
C GLY A 43 0.55 7.95 -3.75
N ALA A 44 1.47 7.17 -4.32
CA ALA A 44 1.37 6.72 -5.69
C ALA A 44 0.31 5.62 -5.84
N ILE A 45 -0.58 5.75 -6.80
CA ILE A 45 -1.58 4.74 -7.15
C ILE A 45 -1.52 4.43 -8.65
N PRO A 46 -1.72 3.17 -9.04
CA PRO A 46 -1.72 2.78 -10.44
C PRO A 46 -3.00 3.22 -11.16
N LEU A 47 -2.93 3.38 -12.48
CA LEU A 47 -4.08 3.78 -13.30
C LEU A 47 -5.26 2.83 -13.13
N CYS A 48 -5.00 1.52 -13.09
CA CYS A 48 -6.08 0.53 -12.87
C CYS A 48 -6.82 0.71 -11.55
N MET A 49 -6.21 1.33 -10.53
CA MET A 49 -6.93 1.66 -9.30
C MET A 49 -7.94 2.79 -9.53
N VAL A 50 -7.56 3.79 -10.32
CA VAL A 50 -8.45 4.92 -10.64
C VAL A 50 -9.68 4.40 -11.36
N GLU A 51 -9.49 3.54 -12.36
CA GLU A 51 -10.58 2.96 -13.16
C GLU A 51 -11.39 1.93 -12.36
N GLU A 52 -10.75 0.95 -11.75
CA GLU A 52 -11.42 -0.16 -11.07
C GLU A 52 -12.22 0.27 -9.83
N PHE A 53 -11.78 1.35 -9.16
CA PHE A 53 -12.45 1.88 -7.97
C PHE A 53 -13.23 3.16 -8.24
N ASP A 54 -13.48 3.53 -9.48
CA ASP A 54 -14.23 4.71 -9.90
C ASP A 54 -13.78 5.97 -9.13
N LEU A 55 -12.46 6.20 -9.09
CA LEU A 55 -11.88 7.32 -8.37
C LEU A 55 -11.97 8.59 -9.22
N PRO A 56 -12.60 9.67 -8.72
CA PRO A 56 -12.74 10.89 -9.51
C PRO A 56 -11.40 11.63 -9.64
N GLN A 57 -11.17 12.26 -10.78
CA GLN A 57 -9.92 12.97 -11.07
C GLN A 57 -9.57 14.05 -10.02
N LYS A 58 -10.57 14.65 -9.38
CA LYS A 58 -10.37 15.68 -8.34
C LYS A 58 -9.59 15.23 -7.10
N ILE A 59 -9.44 13.91 -6.87
CA ILE A 59 -8.64 13.38 -5.75
C ILE A 59 -7.18 13.09 -6.16
N ILE A 60 -6.86 13.22 -7.44
CA ILE A 60 -5.51 13.04 -7.98
C ILE A 60 -4.81 14.41 -7.94
N ASP A 61 -3.84 14.55 -7.05
CA ASP A 61 -3.08 15.79 -6.90
C ASP A 61 -2.17 16.05 -8.11
N ARG A 62 -1.52 14.99 -8.64
CA ARG A 62 -0.62 15.04 -9.80
C ARG A 62 -0.77 13.78 -10.66
N GLN A 63 -0.62 13.95 -11.97
CA GLN A 63 -0.55 12.86 -12.94
C GLN A 63 0.90 12.70 -13.39
N VAL A 64 1.64 11.81 -12.75
CA VAL A 64 3.04 11.56 -13.05
C VAL A 64 3.17 10.69 -14.29
N ARG A 65 3.85 11.20 -15.30
CA ARG A 65 4.18 10.50 -16.56
C ARG A 65 5.68 10.29 -16.74
N LYS A 66 6.48 10.93 -15.91
CA LYS A 66 7.95 10.84 -15.94
C LYS A 66 8.43 10.30 -14.61
N MET A 67 9.30 9.31 -14.67
CA MET A 67 10.00 8.82 -13.49
C MET A 67 11.50 8.91 -13.75
N LYS A 68 12.21 9.44 -12.80
CA LYS A 68 13.67 9.51 -12.84
C LYS A 68 14.24 8.49 -11.87
N MET A 69 15.01 7.54 -12.39
CA MET A 69 15.77 6.58 -11.57
C MET A 69 17.18 7.11 -11.37
N ILE A 70 17.64 7.18 -10.14
CA ILE A 70 18.96 7.71 -9.79
C ILE A 70 19.79 6.62 -9.10
N SER A 71 20.90 6.26 -9.76
CA SER A 71 21.79 5.17 -9.33
C SER A 71 22.67 5.57 -8.13
N PRO A 72 23.36 4.62 -7.47
CA PRO A 72 24.34 4.92 -6.41
C PRO A 72 25.43 5.93 -6.85
N SER A 73 25.88 5.89 -8.09
CA SER A 73 26.85 6.85 -8.65
C SER A 73 26.22 8.16 -9.16
N ASN A 74 24.91 8.38 -8.90
CA ASN A 74 24.13 9.52 -9.38
C ASN A 74 23.95 9.58 -10.92
N VAL A 75 24.05 8.46 -11.62
CA VAL A 75 23.57 8.38 -12.99
C VAL A 75 22.06 8.47 -13.00
N GLU A 76 21.51 9.36 -13.81
CA GLU A 76 20.08 9.61 -13.95
C GLU A 76 19.55 8.93 -15.21
N VAL A 77 18.50 8.15 -15.08
CA VAL A 77 17.78 7.53 -16.20
C VAL A 77 16.33 8.02 -16.18
N ASP A 78 15.94 8.70 -17.24
CA ASP A 78 14.57 9.15 -17.45
C ASP A 78 13.72 8.02 -18.04
N ILE A 79 12.61 7.75 -17.40
CA ILE A 79 11.63 6.76 -17.83
C ILE A 79 10.31 7.48 -18.09
N ASN A 80 9.76 7.33 -19.30
CA ASN A 80 8.58 8.06 -19.72
C ASN A 80 7.43 7.12 -20.05
N ILE A 81 6.23 7.46 -19.57
CA ILE A 81 4.99 6.85 -20.03
C ILE A 81 4.63 7.49 -21.37
N VAL A 82 4.66 6.68 -22.43
CA VAL A 82 4.51 7.18 -23.82
C VAL A 82 3.05 7.52 -24.14
N ASN A 83 2.11 6.73 -23.62
CA ASN A 83 0.69 6.97 -23.83
C ASN A 83 0.23 8.15 -22.97
N LYS A 84 -0.35 9.17 -23.62
CA LYS A 84 -0.78 10.42 -22.97
C LYS A 84 -1.95 10.23 -22.00
N ASP A 85 -2.72 9.18 -22.16
CA ASP A 85 -3.86 8.87 -21.29
C ASP A 85 -3.43 8.06 -20.05
N GLU A 86 -2.19 7.55 -20.04
CA GLU A 86 -1.64 6.78 -18.93
C GLU A 86 -0.82 7.65 -17.98
N TYR A 87 -0.95 7.38 -16.69
CA TYR A 87 -0.21 8.08 -15.63
C TYR A 87 -0.21 7.28 -14.31
N ILE A 88 0.72 7.64 -13.44
CA ILE A 88 0.69 7.25 -12.03
C ILE A 88 -0.02 8.37 -11.27
N GLY A 89 -1.13 8.07 -10.61
CA GLY A 89 -1.84 9.05 -9.79
C GLY A 89 -1.08 9.30 -8.49
N MET A 90 -0.81 10.58 -8.17
CA MET A 90 -0.29 10.98 -6.87
C MET A 90 -1.42 11.58 -6.04
N CYS A 91 -1.66 11.02 -4.85
CA CYS A 91 -2.76 11.41 -3.99
C CYS A 91 -2.29 11.73 -2.58
N ARG A 92 -2.92 12.68 -1.94
CA ARG A 92 -2.87 12.82 -0.48
C ARG A 92 -3.80 11.79 0.15
N ARG A 93 -3.30 11.07 1.16
CA ARG A 93 -4.06 10.00 1.82
C ARG A 93 -5.29 10.50 2.56
N GLU A 94 -5.22 11.69 3.14
CA GLU A 94 -6.38 12.35 3.76
C GLU A 94 -7.53 12.56 2.76
N VAL A 95 -7.22 12.87 1.50
CA VAL A 95 -8.21 13.09 0.45
C VAL A 95 -8.74 11.76 -0.09
N LEU A 96 -7.85 10.83 -0.43
CA LEU A 96 -8.23 9.50 -0.94
C LEU A 96 -9.02 8.70 0.08
N ASP A 97 -8.49 8.57 1.31
CA ASP A 97 -9.13 7.77 2.36
C ASP A 97 -10.48 8.38 2.78
N GLY A 98 -10.55 9.72 2.87
CA GLY A 98 -11.79 10.46 3.13
C GLY A 98 -12.85 10.17 2.06
N PHE A 99 -12.49 10.33 0.78
CA PHE A 99 -13.41 10.06 -0.33
C PHE A 99 -13.96 8.63 -0.31
N MET A 100 -13.09 7.62 -0.14
CA MET A 100 -13.52 6.22 -0.14
C MET A 100 -14.41 5.89 1.06
N ARG A 101 -14.08 6.42 2.23
CA ARG A 101 -14.87 6.26 3.46
C ARG A 101 -16.26 6.89 3.36
N ASP A 102 -16.30 8.15 2.90
CA ASP A 102 -17.57 8.88 2.80
C ASP A 102 -18.48 8.26 1.74
N ARG A 103 -17.89 7.72 0.67
CA ARG A 103 -18.63 6.95 -0.34
C ARG A 103 -19.21 5.66 0.25
N ALA A 104 -18.45 4.90 1.03
CA ALA A 104 -18.98 3.71 1.70
C ALA A 104 -20.12 4.06 2.66
N ALA A 105 -20.00 5.15 3.41
CA ALA A 105 -21.07 5.63 4.30
C ALA A 105 -22.31 6.07 3.52
N SER A 106 -22.16 6.79 2.41
CA SER A 106 -23.28 7.23 1.55
C SER A 106 -24.05 6.06 0.92
N LEU A 107 -23.40 4.90 0.80
CA LEU A 107 -23.99 3.66 0.28
C LEU A 107 -24.61 2.77 1.37
N GLY A 108 -24.63 3.24 2.62
CA GLY A 108 -25.34 2.58 3.71
C GLY A 108 -24.44 1.93 4.78
N ALA A 109 -23.12 2.06 4.70
CA ALA A 109 -22.26 1.62 5.80
C ALA A 109 -22.40 2.57 7.01
N ASN A 110 -22.62 2.01 8.20
CA ASN A 110 -22.67 2.76 9.46
C ASN A 110 -21.25 3.17 9.88
N LEU A 111 -20.86 4.40 9.53
CA LEU A 111 -19.54 4.93 9.93
C LEU A 111 -19.54 5.31 11.42
N ILE A 112 -18.64 4.72 12.17
CA ILE A 112 -18.44 4.95 13.59
C ILE A 112 -17.05 5.57 13.81
N ASN A 113 -17.02 6.81 14.32
CA ASN A 113 -15.78 7.41 14.82
C ASN A 113 -15.41 6.75 16.15
N GLY A 114 -14.72 5.61 16.08
CA GLY A 114 -14.47 4.79 17.25
C GLY A 114 -13.18 3.99 17.19
N THR A 115 -12.52 3.90 18.33
CA THR A 115 -11.31 3.08 18.50
C THR A 115 -11.68 1.70 19.02
N VAL A 116 -11.61 0.70 18.16
CA VAL A 116 -11.74 -0.71 18.58
C VAL A 116 -10.50 -1.11 19.36
N TYR A 117 -10.68 -1.62 20.58
CA TYR A 117 -9.57 -1.99 21.46
C TYR A 117 -9.55 -3.46 21.88
N GLN A 118 -10.70 -4.18 21.79
CA GLN A 118 -10.81 -5.59 22.14
C GLN A 118 -11.85 -6.29 21.26
N LEU A 119 -11.62 -7.55 20.97
CA LEU A 119 -12.54 -8.48 20.33
C LEU A 119 -12.65 -9.73 21.18
N ASP A 120 -13.84 -10.01 21.71
CA ASP A 120 -14.13 -11.28 22.38
C ASP A 120 -14.56 -12.32 21.36
N ILE A 121 -13.80 -13.40 21.31
CA ILE A 121 -14.04 -14.55 20.44
C ILE A 121 -14.87 -15.56 21.22
N PRO A 122 -16.08 -15.93 20.75
CA PRO A 122 -16.91 -16.90 21.46
C PRO A 122 -16.34 -18.32 21.33
N ASP A 123 -16.57 -19.14 22.37
CA ASP A 123 -16.23 -20.57 22.35
C ASP A 123 -17.10 -21.38 21.36
N ASN A 124 -18.25 -20.85 21.00
CA ASN A 124 -19.22 -21.48 20.10
C ASN A 124 -19.19 -20.75 18.74
N ASP A 125 -18.90 -21.48 17.68
CA ASP A 125 -18.82 -20.96 16.31
C ASP A 125 -20.10 -20.31 15.79
N LYS A 126 -21.24 -20.56 16.41
CA LYS A 126 -22.53 -19.93 16.03
C LYS A 126 -22.82 -18.67 16.83
N ALA A 127 -22.15 -18.43 17.96
CA ALA A 127 -22.40 -17.26 18.78
C ALA A 127 -21.77 -16.00 18.15
N PRO A 128 -22.36 -14.81 18.35
CA PRO A 128 -21.79 -13.57 17.86
C PRO A 128 -20.52 -13.19 18.63
N TYR A 129 -19.61 -12.52 17.94
CA TYR A 129 -18.46 -11.85 18.54
C TYR A 129 -18.92 -10.62 19.33
N THR A 130 -18.15 -10.21 20.34
CA THR A 130 -18.34 -8.92 21.01
C THR A 130 -17.15 -8.01 20.68
N LEU A 131 -17.44 -6.91 20.02
CA LEU A 131 -16.47 -5.88 19.69
C LEU A 131 -16.58 -4.76 20.73
N HIS A 132 -15.45 -4.43 21.38
CA HIS A 132 -15.37 -3.33 22.37
C HIS A 132 -14.69 -2.14 21.73
N TYR A 133 -15.27 -0.96 21.86
CA TYR A 133 -14.73 0.26 21.27
C TYR A 133 -14.99 1.49 22.13
N ALA A 134 -14.13 2.48 21.99
CA ALA A 134 -14.33 3.83 22.51
C ALA A 134 -14.94 4.69 21.40
N ASP A 135 -16.14 5.18 21.60
CA ASP A 135 -16.88 6.05 20.68
C ASP A 135 -16.46 7.50 20.89
N HIS A 136 -15.94 8.15 19.84
CA HIS A 136 -15.47 9.53 19.86
C HIS A 136 -16.47 10.52 19.21
N SER A 137 -17.67 10.09 18.88
CA SER A 137 -18.68 10.91 18.19
C SER A 137 -19.07 12.19 18.95
N ASN A 138 -18.92 12.18 20.28
CA ASN A 138 -19.15 13.35 21.14
C ASN A 138 -17.94 14.30 21.26
N GLY A 139 -16.85 14.08 20.49
CA GLY A 139 -15.62 14.88 20.56
C GLY A 139 -14.71 14.57 21.76
N SER A 140 -15.05 13.60 22.61
CA SER A 140 -14.20 13.18 23.72
C SER A 140 -12.95 12.43 23.21
N VAL A 141 -11.78 12.82 23.70
CA VAL A 141 -10.51 12.16 23.41
C VAL A 141 -10.47 10.73 23.97
N GLN A 142 -11.05 10.51 25.15
CA GLN A 142 -11.11 9.18 25.75
C GLN A 142 -12.21 8.31 25.11
N GLY A 143 -13.26 8.93 24.60
CA GLY A 143 -14.42 8.27 24.04
C GLY A 143 -15.33 7.63 25.09
N GLU A 144 -16.54 7.27 24.70
CA GLU A 144 -17.51 6.51 25.49
C GLU A 144 -17.32 5.01 25.22
N MET A 145 -17.14 4.21 26.28
CA MET A 145 -16.95 2.76 26.14
C MET A 145 -18.24 2.07 25.74
N LYS A 146 -18.23 1.42 24.58
CA LYS A 146 -19.38 0.71 24.01
C LYS A 146 -19.02 -0.69 23.56
N THR A 147 -20.03 -1.52 23.42
CA THR A 147 -19.92 -2.88 22.87
C THR A 147 -20.88 -3.08 21.73
N LEU A 148 -20.51 -3.92 20.79
CA LEU A 148 -21.35 -4.29 19.66
C LEU A 148 -21.28 -5.80 19.41
N LYS A 149 -22.44 -6.46 19.30
CA LYS A 149 -22.53 -7.87 18.90
C LYS A 149 -22.48 -7.96 17.38
N ILE A 150 -21.61 -8.82 16.84
CA ILE A 150 -21.28 -8.90 15.42
C ILE A 150 -21.15 -10.36 15.01
N ASP A 151 -21.58 -10.69 13.81
CA ASP A 151 -21.48 -12.05 13.26
C ASP A 151 -20.16 -12.32 12.57
N LEU A 152 -19.55 -11.28 11.92
CA LEU A 152 -18.32 -11.37 11.17
C LEU A 152 -17.49 -10.11 11.34
N VAL A 153 -16.17 -10.25 11.40
CA VAL A 153 -15.22 -9.13 11.53
C VAL A 153 -14.21 -9.12 10.39
N ILE A 154 -14.06 -7.98 9.72
CA ILE A 154 -12.98 -7.70 8.78
C ILE A 154 -11.97 -6.79 9.48
N GLY A 155 -10.76 -7.30 9.74
CA GLY A 155 -9.64 -6.53 10.24
C GLY A 155 -8.93 -5.78 9.11
N ALA A 156 -9.14 -4.46 9.03
CA ALA A 156 -8.54 -3.53 8.06
C ALA A 156 -7.74 -2.42 8.75
N ASP A 157 -7.33 -2.65 10.00
CA ASP A 157 -6.74 -1.71 10.94
C ASP A 157 -5.22 -1.51 10.78
N GLY A 158 -4.69 -1.90 9.60
CA GLY A 158 -3.35 -1.58 9.16
C GLY A 158 -2.26 -2.47 9.76
N ALA A 159 -1.01 -2.07 9.57
CA ALA A 159 0.18 -2.87 9.92
C ALA A 159 0.23 -3.27 11.41
N ASN A 160 -0.22 -2.40 12.32
CA ASN A 160 -0.25 -2.66 13.76
C ASN A 160 -1.60 -3.24 14.24
N SER A 161 -2.24 -4.05 13.41
CA SER A 161 -3.59 -4.58 13.61
C SER A 161 -3.80 -5.19 14.99
N ARG A 162 -4.83 -4.69 15.69
CA ARG A 162 -5.33 -5.29 16.94
C ARG A 162 -6.17 -6.52 16.65
N ILE A 163 -6.89 -6.53 15.54
CA ILE A 163 -7.69 -7.68 15.13
C ILE A 163 -6.76 -8.86 14.79
N ALA A 164 -5.62 -8.62 14.12
CA ALA A 164 -4.62 -9.66 13.87
C ALA A 164 -4.08 -10.27 15.19
N LYS A 165 -3.84 -9.45 16.19
CA LYS A 165 -3.43 -9.92 17.53
C LYS A 165 -4.52 -10.73 18.22
N ALA A 166 -5.78 -10.30 18.14
CA ALA A 166 -6.91 -10.98 18.76
C ALA A 166 -7.12 -12.41 18.23
N ILE A 167 -6.83 -12.65 16.95
CA ILE A 167 -6.96 -13.98 16.33
C ILE A 167 -5.66 -14.79 16.32
N ASP A 168 -4.59 -14.28 16.93
CA ASP A 168 -3.26 -14.90 16.86
C ASP A 168 -2.82 -15.17 15.40
N ALA A 169 -2.94 -14.14 14.54
CA ALA A 169 -2.63 -14.24 13.12
C ALA A 169 -1.14 -14.51 12.82
N GLY A 170 -0.30 -14.48 13.83
CA GLY A 170 1.14 -14.56 13.74
C GLY A 170 1.80 -13.24 13.38
N ASP A 171 3.11 -13.19 13.50
CA ASP A 171 3.91 -12.01 13.18
C ASP A 171 4.32 -11.99 11.71
N TYR A 172 4.77 -10.85 11.25
CA TYR A 172 5.42 -10.64 9.96
C TYR A 172 6.62 -9.70 10.12
N ASN A 173 7.58 -9.81 9.22
CA ASN A 173 8.63 -8.82 9.09
C ASN A 173 8.09 -7.54 8.46
N TYR A 174 8.67 -6.40 8.83
CA TYR A 174 8.28 -5.12 8.28
C TYR A 174 9.48 -4.23 8.02
N ALA A 175 9.40 -3.43 6.96
CA ALA A 175 10.27 -2.30 6.74
C ALA A 175 9.70 -1.07 7.45
N ILE A 176 10.56 -0.16 7.87
CA ILE A 176 10.14 1.18 8.30
C ILE A 176 10.30 2.12 7.12
N ALA A 177 9.19 2.75 6.71
CA ALA A 177 9.20 3.94 5.87
C ALA A 177 9.32 5.18 6.75
N PHE A 178 10.21 6.07 6.39
CA PHE A 178 10.37 7.39 7.01
C PHE A 178 10.31 8.44 5.92
N GLN A 179 9.52 9.49 6.11
CA GLN A 179 9.41 10.57 5.13
C GLN A 179 9.21 11.93 5.77
N GLU A 180 9.62 12.94 5.03
CA GLU A 180 9.32 14.35 5.28
C GLU A 180 8.41 14.88 4.19
N ARG A 181 7.36 15.59 4.56
CA ARG A 181 6.61 16.42 3.62
C ARG A 181 7.32 17.76 3.54
N ILE A 182 7.74 18.15 2.35
CA ILE A 182 8.53 19.38 2.13
C ILE A 182 7.75 20.26 1.15
N ARG A 183 7.34 21.44 1.62
CA ARG A 183 6.77 22.47 0.76
C ARG A 183 7.92 23.13 0.02
N LEU A 184 7.85 23.11 -1.31
CA LEU A 184 8.87 23.71 -2.16
C LEU A 184 8.43 25.10 -2.67
N PRO A 185 9.39 25.98 -3.01
CA PRO A 185 9.12 27.15 -3.84
C PRO A 185 8.46 26.76 -5.17
N GLU A 186 7.70 27.69 -5.76
CA GLU A 186 6.87 27.42 -6.95
C GLU A 186 7.70 26.96 -8.16
N ASP A 187 8.86 27.56 -8.39
CA ASP A 187 9.79 27.16 -9.45
C ASP A 187 10.31 25.72 -9.27
N LYS A 188 10.54 25.30 -8.03
CA LYS A 188 10.93 23.91 -7.70
C LYS A 188 9.77 22.94 -7.82
N MET A 189 8.56 23.35 -7.44
CA MET A 189 7.36 22.53 -7.62
C MET A 189 7.01 22.34 -9.11
N ALA A 190 7.29 23.30 -9.98
CA ALA A 190 7.11 23.18 -11.42
C ALA A 190 7.96 22.04 -12.03
N TYR A 191 9.16 21.79 -11.49
CA TYR A 191 9.98 20.64 -11.90
C TYR A 191 9.27 19.30 -11.64
N TYR A 192 8.48 19.23 -10.58
CA TYR A 192 7.74 18.03 -10.17
C TYR A 192 6.29 17.99 -10.69
N GLU A 193 5.92 18.77 -11.70
CA GLU A 193 4.54 18.82 -12.20
C GLU A 193 4.03 17.43 -12.63
N ASP A 194 4.83 16.70 -13.43
CA ASP A 194 4.52 15.36 -13.94
C ASP A 194 5.66 14.33 -13.68
N LEU A 195 6.58 14.65 -12.77
CA LEU A 195 7.80 13.88 -12.52
C LEU A 195 7.88 13.38 -11.07
N ALA A 196 8.25 12.11 -10.91
CA ALA A 196 8.64 11.51 -9.63
C ALA A 196 10.06 10.97 -9.70
N GLU A 197 10.77 10.94 -8.58
CA GLU A 197 12.13 10.44 -8.50
C GLU A 197 12.24 9.25 -7.55
N MET A 198 13.03 8.26 -7.98
CA MET A 198 13.47 7.12 -7.16
C MET A 198 14.98 7.06 -7.10
N TYR A 199 15.51 6.96 -5.89
CA TYR A 199 16.93 6.88 -5.61
C TYR A 199 17.26 5.51 -5.03
N VAL A 200 18.30 4.88 -5.56
CA VAL A 200 18.86 3.66 -4.99
C VAL A 200 20.31 3.88 -4.59
N GLY A 201 20.77 3.17 -3.55
CA GLY A 201 22.11 3.29 -2.99
C GLY A 201 22.12 3.05 -1.49
N ASN A 202 23.25 2.55 -0.96
CA ASN A 202 23.38 2.28 0.48
C ASN A 202 23.28 3.53 1.35
N ASP A 203 23.56 4.69 0.80
CA ASP A 203 23.45 6.01 1.44
C ASP A 203 22.01 6.49 1.62
N VAL A 204 21.07 5.98 0.82
CA VAL A 204 19.65 6.37 0.85
C VAL A 204 18.72 5.23 1.28
N SER A 205 19.08 3.98 1.01
CA SER A 205 18.41 2.77 1.49
C SER A 205 19.30 1.55 1.33
N THR A 206 19.42 0.72 2.35
CA THR A 206 20.27 -0.48 2.31
C THR A 206 19.63 -1.67 1.61
N ASP A 207 18.30 -1.70 1.50
CA ASP A 207 17.52 -2.88 1.08
C ASP A 207 16.19 -2.54 0.41
N PHE A 208 16.00 -1.24 0.12
CA PHE A 208 14.82 -0.70 -0.55
C PHE A 208 15.24 0.47 -1.46
N TYR A 209 14.43 1.53 -1.55
CA TYR A 209 14.73 2.76 -2.28
C TYR A 209 14.31 4.00 -1.47
N ALA A 210 14.80 5.16 -1.90
CA ALA A 210 14.30 6.44 -1.44
C ALA A 210 13.55 7.15 -2.58
N TRP A 211 12.69 8.10 -2.23
CA TRP A 211 11.78 8.74 -3.19
C TRP A 211 11.64 10.23 -2.96
N VAL A 212 11.35 10.97 -4.05
CA VAL A 212 10.79 12.31 -4.05
C VAL A 212 9.52 12.27 -4.89
N PHE A 213 8.36 12.25 -4.24
CA PHE A 213 7.07 12.08 -4.88
C PHE A 213 6.22 13.34 -4.72
N PRO A 214 5.77 13.96 -5.84
CA PRO A 214 4.97 15.18 -5.79
C PRO A 214 3.57 14.93 -5.24
N LYS A 215 3.07 15.95 -4.57
CA LYS A 215 1.70 16.08 -4.08
C LYS A 215 1.12 17.41 -4.57
N PHE A 216 0.05 17.84 -3.95
CA PHE A 216 -0.64 19.08 -4.28
C PHE A 216 0.30 20.31 -4.24
N ASP A 217 0.85 20.63 -3.06
CA ASP A 217 1.67 21.81 -2.78
C ASP A 217 3.04 21.48 -2.15
N HIS A 218 3.40 20.20 -2.12
CA HIS A 218 4.62 19.72 -1.49
C HIS A 218 5.11 18.44 -2.16
N VAL A 219 6.31 18.02 -1.81
CA VAL A 219 6.85 16.69 -2.13
C VAL A 219 6.94 15.83 -0.88
N ALA A 220 6.70 14.52 -1.03
CA ALA A 220 7.02 13.53 -0.03
C ALA A 220 8.44 13.00 -0.31
N VAL A 221 9.39 13.34 0.55
CA VAL A 221 10.79 12.90 0.48
C VAL A 221 11.01 11.83 1.52
N GLY A 222 11.32 10.62 1.12
CA GLY A 222 11.41 9.53 2.08
C GLY A 222 12.31 8.40 1.67
N THR A 223 12.49 7.48 2.61
CA THR A 223 13.24 6.23 2.46
C THR A 223 12.57 5.11 3.22
N GLY A 224 12.90 3.88 2.87
CA GLY A 224 12.48 2.67 3.58
C GLY A 224 13.65 1.75 3.88
N THR A 225 13.56 0.98 4.97
CA THR A 225 14.53 -0.08 5.28
C THR A 225 13.93 -1.13 6.22
N MET A 226 14.34 -2.39 6.06
CA MET A 226 14.09 -3.49 7.00
C MET A 226 15.00 -3.40 8.24
N LYS A 227 16.12 -2.72 8.14
CA LYS A 227 17.07 -2.53 9.25
C LYS A 227 16.54 -1.46 10.20
N ILE A 228 15.73 -1.89 11.16
CA ILE A 228 15.04 -1.02 12.12
C ILE A 228 16.05 -0.52 13.17
N ASN A 229 16.80 0.49 12.81
CA ASN A 229 17.64 1.25 13.72
C ASN A 229 17.34 2.74 13.53
N LYS A 230 16.85 3.41 14.58
CA LYS A 230 16.45 4.82 14.52
C LYS A 230 17.55 5.75 14.03
N ALA A 231 18.80 5.51 14.39
CA ALA A 231 19.94 6.30 13.91
C ALA A 231 20.21 6.03 12.43
N SER A 232 20.07 4.78 11.99
CA SER A 232 20.23 4.36 10.60
C SER A 232 19.19 5.00 9.67
N ILE A 233 17.90 4.99 10.04
CA ILE A 233 16.84 5.57 9.19
C ILE A 233 16.99 7.09 9.03
N LYS A 234 17.44 7.81 10.07
CA LYS A 234 17.70 9.24 9.99
C LYS A 234 18.90 9.54 9.08
N ASN A 235 19.92 8.71 9.09
CA ASN A 235 21.07 8.86 8.20
C ASN A 235 20.67 8.63 6.74
N LEU A 236 19.86 7.62 6.47
CA LEU A 236 19.31 7.36 5.13
C LEU A 236 18.44 8.52 4.64
N GLN A 237 17.63 9.12 5.52
CA GLN A 237 16.85 10.32 5.20
C GLN A 237 17.75 11.54 4.93
N ALA A 238 18.83 11.70 5.68
CA ALA A 238 19.83 12.75 5.39
C ALA A 238 20.53 12.50 4.04
N GLY A 239 20.81 11.25 3.70
CA GLY A 239 21.38 10.86 2.40
C GLY A 239 20.49 11.26 1.23
N ILE A 240 19.19 10.94 1.23
CA ILE A 240 18.28 11.37 0.17
C ILE A 240 18.17 12.90 0.10
N ARG A 241 18.11 13.59 1.23
CA ARG A 241 18.09 15.06 1.26
C ARG A 241 19.37 15.67 0.66
N GLN A 242 20.52 15.06 0.92
CA GLN A 242 21.79 15.50 0.35
C GLN A 242 21.82 15.29 -1.17
N ARG A 243 21.42 14.12 -1.65
CA ARG A 243 21.43 13.80 -3.09
C ARG A 243 20.42 14.67 -3.87
N ALA A 244 19.26 14.95 -3.30
CA ALA A 244 18.24 15.80 -3.89
C ALA A 244 18.38 17.30 -3.55
N SER A 245 19.47 17.72 -2.87
CA SER A 245 19.59 19.05 -2.24
C SER A 245 19.29 20.23 -3.19
N LYS A 246 19.82 20.21 -4.42
CA LYS A 246 19.58 21.26 -5.42
C LYS A 246 18.10 21.39 -5.83
N ARG A 247 17.38 20.27 -5.83
CA ARG A 247 15.95 20.21 -6.18
C ARG A 247 15.06 20.59 -5.02
N LEU A 248 15.54 20.37 -3.79
CA LEU A 248 14.83 20.65 -2.54
C LEU A 248 15.22 22.01 -1.91
N GLU A 249 16.09 22.77 -2.58
CA GLU A 249 16.57 24.05 -2.09
C GLU A 249 15.41 25.05 -1.84
N GLY A 250 15.43 25.73 -0.71
CA GLY A 250 14.36 26.62 -0.28
C GLY A 250 13.11 25.92 0.26
N GLY A 251 13.12 24.59 0.32
CA GLY A 251 12.00 23.80 0.83
C GLY A 251 11.85 23.86 2.35
N GLU A 252 10.60 23.95 2.83
CA GLU A 252 10.23 23.92 4.25
C GLU A 252 9.67 22.55 4.64
N ILE A 253 10.20 21.94 5.69
CA ILE A 253 9.64 20.68 6.24
C ILE A 253 8.37 21.01 6.99
N ILE A 254 7.21 20.59 6.46
CA ILE A 254 5.90 20.81 7.08
C ILE A 254 5.46 19.63 7.96
N LYS A 255 6.02 18.42 7.74
CA LYS A 255 5.70 17.25 8.55
C LYS A 255 6.77 16.16 8.43
N VAL A 256 7.05 15.48 9.55
CA VAL A 256 7.90 14.28 9.60
C VAL A 256 7.06 13.08 10.02
N GLU A 257 7.17 11.99 9.29
CA GLU A 257 6.30 10.83 9.43
C GLU A 257 7.08 9.51 9.32
N ALA A 258 6.63 8.49 10.04
CA ALA A 258 7.13 7.13 9.89
C ALA A 258 5.99 6.10 9.97
N HIS A 259 6.12 5.02 9.22
CA HIS A 259 5.12 3.95 9.23
C HIS A 259 5.75 2.59 8.92
N PRO A 260 5.33 1.50 9.60
CA PRO A 260 5.74 0.15 9.24
C PRO A 260 5.04 -0.30 7.95
N ILE A 261 5.81 -0.94 7.07
CA ILE A 261 5.36 -1.56 5.82
C ILE A 261 5.52 -3.06 5.96
N PRO A 262 4.44 -3.87 5.96
CA PRO A 262 4.54 -5.33 5.95
C PRO A 262 5.32 -5.83 4.74
N GLU A 263 6.14 -6.86 4.92
CA GLU A 263 6.93 -7.43 3.85
C GLU A 263 6.34 -8.73 3.26
N HIS A 264 5.47 -9.37 4.00
CA HIS A 264 4.79 -10.59 3.56
C HIS A 264 3.47 -10.77 4.31
N PRO A 265 2.55 -11.58 3.80
CA PRO A 265 1.31 -11.91 4.49
C PRO A 265 1.55 -12.61 5.82
N ARG A 266 0.65 -12.36 6.78
CA ARG A 266 0.63 -13.10 8.05
C ARG A 266 0.35 -14.59 7.84
N PRO A 267 0.90 -15.47 8.68
CA PRO A 267 0.70 -16.93 8.55
C PRO A 267 -0.75 -17.38 8.65
N ARG A 268 -1.53 -16.72 9.50
CA ARG A 268 -2.93 -17.09 9.81
C ARG A 268 -3.86 -15.87 9.70
N PRO A 269 -4.13 -15.35 8.47
CA PRO A 269 -4.93 -14.14 8.27
C PRO A 269 -6.44 -14.35 8.45
N LEU A 270 -6.85 -15.54 8.83
CA LEU A 270 -8.26 -15.94 9.02
C LEU A 270 -8.38 -16.90 10.21
N ARG A 271 -9.35 -16.65 11.09
CA ARG A 271 -9.73 -17.58 12.15
C ARG A 271 -11.23 -17.43 12.46
N GLY A 272 -11.97 -18.52 12.35
CA GLY A 272 -13.42 -18.48 12.49
C GLY A 272 -14.04 -17.52 11.47
N ARG A 273 -14.80 -16.56 11.95
CA ARG A 273 -15.44 -15.52 11.12
C ARG A 273 -14.73 -14.16 11.26
N VAL A 274 -13.44 -14.17 11.53
CA VAL A 274 -12.56 -12.99 11.56
C VAL A 274 -11.54 -13.12 10.45
N VAL A 275 -11.53 -12.18 9.52
CA VAL A 275 -10.65 -12.18 8.35
C VAL A 275 -9.86 -10.88 8.25
N LEU A 276 -8.59 -10.96 7.88
CA LEU A 276 -7.72 -9.79 7.70
C LEU A 276 -7.63 -9.41 6.22
N VAL A 277 -7.50 -8.11 5.97
CA VAL A 277 -7.30 -7.52 4.64
C VAL A 277 -6.27 -6.39 4.67
N GLY A 278 -5.75 -6.01 3.53
CA GLY A 278 -4.78 -4.91 3.43
C GLY A 278 -3.52 -5.14 4.26
N ASP A 279 -2.98 -4.07 4.84
CA ASP A 279 -1.75 -4.17 5.64
C ASP A 279 -1.94 -5.01 6.92
N ALA A 280 -3.17 -5.15 7.44
CA ALA A 280 -3.45 -6.03 8.56
C ALA A 280 -3.19 -7.50 8.20
N MET A 281 -3.43 -7.89 6.96
CA MET A 281 -3.06 -9.19 6.38
C MET A 281 -1.60 -9.21 5.91
N GLY A 282 -1.05 -8.07 5.46
CA GLY A 282 0.28 -7.95 4.88
C GLY A 282 0.28 -8.00 3.34
N THR A 283 -0.68 -7.36 2.68
CA THR A 283 -0.82 -7.38 1.21
C THR A 283 0.03 -6.32 0.49
N VAL A 284 1.14 -5.90 1.06
CA VAL A 284 2.07 -4.95 0.43
C VAL A 284 3.09 -5.69 -0.42
N THR A 285 3.45 -5.14 -1.58
CA THR A 285 4.53 -5.68 -2.41
C THR A 285 5.89 -5.28 -1.85
N LYS A 286 6.77 -6.26 -1.68
CA LYS A 286 8.05 -6.10 -1.01
C LYS A 286 9.01 -5.17 -1.76
N SER A 287 9.08 -5.29 -3.09
CA SER A 287 10.05 -4.55 -3.92
C SER A 287 9.69 -3.07 -4.08
N SER A 288 8.41 -2.72 -4.12
CA SER A 288 7.94 -1.35 -4.38
C SER A 288 7.24 -0.69 -3.20
N GLY A 289 6.96 -1.43 -2.11
CA GLY A 289 6.19 -0.92 -0.98
C GLY A 289 4.76 -0.53 -1.33
N GLU A 290 4.25 -0.99 -2.49
CA GLU A 290 2.91 -0.66 -2.93
C GLU A 290 1.87 -1.40 -2.10
N GLY A 291 1.06 -0.65 -1.37
CA GLY A 291 0.03 -1.19 -0.50
C GLY A 291 -1.38 -0.69 -0.79
N ILE A 292 -1.55 0.52 -1.36
CA ILE A 292 -2.87 1.16 -1.49
C ILE A 292 -3.81 0.32 -2.37
N TYR A 293 -3.39 0.00 -3.60
CA TYR A 293 -4.17 -0.82 -4.52
C TYR A 293 -4.46 -2.20 -3.95
N PHE A 294 -3.42 -2.89 -3.47
CA PHE A 294 -3.57 -4.24 -2.95
C PHE A 294 -4.42 -4.29 -1.67
N ALA A 295 -4.37 -3.23 -0.85
CA ALA A 295 -5.26 -3.10 0.31
C ALA A 295 -6.73 -3.01 -0.12
N ALA A 296 -7.06 -2.11 -1.04
CA ALA A 296 -8.41 -1.97 -1.56
C ALA A 296 -8.89 -3.24 -2.28
N LYS A 297 -8.02 -3.84 -3.10
CA LYS A 297 -8.35 -5.05 -3.89
C LYS A 297 -8.56 -6.28 -3.03
N SER A 298 -7.70 -6.52 -2.03
CA SER A 298 -7.87 -7.64 -1.10
C SER A 298 -9.20 -7.55 -0.34
N ALA A 299 -9.52 -6.35 0.11
CA ALA A 299 -10.73 -6.10 0.87
C ALA A 299 -12.00 -6.22 0.02
N ARG A 300 -11.98 -5.71 -1.23
CA ARG A 300 -13.07 -5.90 -2.20
C ARG A 300 -13.31 -7.38 -2.45
N MET A 301 -12.25 -8.14 -2.76
CA MET A 301 -12.35 -9.58 -2.99
C MET A 301 -12.87 -10.34 -1.77
N CYS A 302 -12.47 -9.95 -0.56
CA CYS A 302 -12.97 -10.54 0.68
C CYS A 302 -14.48 -10.28 0.84
N ALA A 303 -14.90 -9.03 0.65
CA ALA A 303 -16.30 -8.63 0.78
C ALA A 303 -17.19 -9.30 -0.30
N GLU A 304 -16.72 -9.43 -1.54
CA GLU A 304 -17.41 -10.16 -2.60
C GLU A 304 -17.64 -11.63 -2.20
N VAL A 305 -16.64 -12.30 -1.63
CA VAL A 305 -16.79 -13.68 -1.12
C VAL A 305 -17.82 -13.73 0.03
N ILE A 306 -17.82 -12.76 0.94
CA ILE A 306 -18.82 -12.70 2.02
C ILE A 306 -20.23 -12.54 1.44
N VAL A 307 -20.42 -11.65 0.47
CA VAL A 307 -21.72 -11.46 -0.20
C VAL A 307 -22.19 -12.74 -0.88
N GLU A 308 -21.32 -13.40 -1.65
CA GLU A 308 -21.62 -14.66 -2.33
C GLU A 308 -22.00 -15.78 -1.34
N THR A 309 -21.17 -16.02 -0.33
CA THR A 309 -21.32 -17.16 0.58
C THR A 309 -22.39 -16.93 1.65
N SER A 310 -22.74 -15.68 1.92
CA SER A 310 -23.85 -15.33 2.83
C SER A 310 -25.21 -15.24 2.13
N ASN A 311 -25.29 -15.50 0.83
CA ASN A 311 -26.50 -15.26 0.06
C ASN A 311 -27.07 -13.83 0.30
N ASN A 312 -26.24 -12.81 0.04
CA ASN A 312 -26.54 -11.41 0.32
C ASN A 312 -26.96 -11.14 1.79
N GLY A 313 -26.25 -11.74 2.73
CA GLY A 313 -26.45 -11.50 4.16
C GLY A 313 -27.61 -12.29 4.80
N GLN A 314 -28.18 -13.28 4.12
CA GLN A 314 -29.24 -14.15 4.65
C GLN A 314 -28.68 -15.26 5.56
N THR A 315 -27.43 -15.66 5.32
CA THR A 315 -26.75 -16.70 6.10
C THR A 315 -25.40 -16.19 6.61
N ILE A 316 -24.90 -16.78 7.70
CA ILE A 316 -23.62 -16.45 8.27
C ILE A 316 -22.56 -17.37 7.60
N PRO A 317 -21.52 -16.81 6.89
CA PRO A 317 -20.47 -17.60 6.30
C PRO A 317 -19.66 -18.38 7.34
N THR A 318 -19.24 -19.57 6.98
CA THR A 318 -18.30 -20.37 7.79
C THR A 318 -16.85 -19.96 7.53
N GLU A 319 -15.93 -20.47 8.36
CA GLU A 319 -14.48 -20.29 8.10
C GLU A 319 -14.06 -20.84 6.73
N ASP A 320 -14.62 -21.98 6.31
CA ASP A 320 -14.29 -22.60 5.02
C ASP A 320 -14.79 -21.76 3.84
N ASP A 321 -15.93 -21.12 3.98
CA ASP A 321 -16.44 -20.14 2.99
C ASP A 321 -15.47 -18.98 2.85
N LEU A 322 -14.99 -18.43 3.96
CA LEU A 322 -14.05 -17.31 3.95
C LEU A 322 -12.65 -17.70 3.42
N LYS A 323 -12.22 -18.96 3.52
CA LYS A 323 -10.98 -19.45 2.89
C LYS A 323 -10.99 -19.32 1.36
N ILE A 324 -12.18 -19.21 0.74
CA ILE A 324 -12.31 -18.96 -0.71
C ILE A 324 -11.62 -17.66 -1.09
N TYR A 325 -11.74 -16.61 -0.27
CA TYR A 325 -11.02 -15.35 -0.47
C TYR A 325 -9.50 -15.56 -0.57
N LEU A 326 -8.90 -16.28 0.37
CA LEU A 326 -7.45 -16.52 0.39
C LEU A 326 -7.00 -17.33 -0.84
N LYS A 327 -7.80 -18.32 -1.25
CA LYS A 327 -7.54 -19.10 -2.47
C LYS A 327 -7.59 -18.22 -3.72
N ARG A 328 -8.61 -17.35 -3.85
CA ARG A 328 -8.75 -16.40 -4.98
C ARG A 328 -7.59 -15.42 -4.99
N TRP A 329 -7.20 -14.86 -3.83
CA TRP A 329 -6.07 -13.96 -3.69
C TRP A 329 -4.77 -14.61 -4.16
N ASN A 330 -4.43 -15.78 -3.63
CA ASN A 330 -3.20 -16.49 -3.99
C ASN A 330 -3.18 -16.89 -5.47
N LYS A 331 -4.30 -17.33 -6.02
CA LYS A 331 -4.41 -17.67 -7.45
C LYS A 331 -4.13 -16.45 -8.34
N LYS A 332 -4.62 -15.27 -7.95
CA LYS A 332 -4.48 -14.04 -8.76
C LYS A 332 -3.13 -13.38 -8.60
N TYR A 333 -2.60 -13.29 -7.39
CA TYR A 333 -1.43 -12.47 -7.09
C TYR A 333 -0.20 -13.23 -6.57
N GLY A 334 -0.31 -14.50 -6.24
CA GLY A 334 0.79 -15.30 -5.66
C GLY A 334 2.05 -15.29 -6.53
N ALA A 335 1.90 -15.48 -7.85
CA ALA A 335 3.02 -15.42 -8.78
C ALA A 335 3.64 -14.01 -8.85
N THR A 336 2.83 -12.96 -8.84
CA THR A 336 3.29 -11.56 -8.83
C THR A 336 4.16 -11.27 -7.61
N TYR A 337 3.71 -11.67 -6.42
CA TYR A 337 4.48 -11.48 -5.18
C TYR A 337 5.81 -12.23 -5.22
N LEU A 338 5.80 -13.50 -5.70
CA LEU A 338 7.01 -14.30 -5.83
C LEU A 338 8.05 -13.63 -6.77
N VAL A 339 7.60 -13.15 -7.94
CA VAL A 339 8.49 -12.46 -8.89
C VAL A 339 9.07 -11.18 -8.28
N LEU A 340 8.24 -10.37 -7.63
CA LEU A 340 8.69 -9.12 -6.99
C LEU A 340 9.66 -9.38 -5.83
N ASP A 341 9.48 -10.46 -5.07
CA ASP A 341 10.40 -10.89 -4.02
C ASP A 341 11.78 -11.29 -4.58
N ILE A 342 11.79 -12.00 -5.71
CA ILE A 342 13.04 -12.37 -6.40
C ILE A 342 13.76 -11.11 -6.90
N LEU A 343 13.04 -10.21 -7.56
CA LEU A 343 13.59 -8.95 -8.08
C LEU A 343 14.21 -8.10 -6.98
N GLN A 344 13.54 -7.99 -5.82
CA GLN A 344 14.10 -7.27 -4.68
C GLN A 344 15.42 -7.89 -4.20
N ARG A 345 15.46 -9.22 -4.02
CA ARG A 345 16.68 -9.90 -3.57
C ARG A 345 17.84 -9.76 -4.55
N VAL A 346 17.56 -9.68 -5.84
CA VAL A 346 18.58 -9.53 -6.88
C VAL A 346 19.08 -8.08 -6.94
N PHE A 347 18.17 -7.12 -7.09
CA PHE A 347 18.54 -5.73 -7.41
C PHE A 347 18.92 -4.88 -6.21
N TYR A 348 18.39 -5.16 -5.01
CA TYR A 348 18.74 -4.36 -3.83
C TYR A 348 19.87 -4.96 -2.98
N ARG A 349 20.58 -5.96 -3.50
CA ARG A 349 21.63 -6.69 -2.75
C ARG A 349 22.89 -5.85 -2.49
N SER A 350 23.32 -5.05 -3.45
CA SER A 350 24.54 -4.24 -3.40
C SER A 350 24.42 -3.02 -4.30
N ASP A 351 25.31 -2.04 -4.14
CA ASP A 351 25.31 -0.87 -5.03
C ASP A 351 25.66 -1.25 -6.48
N ALA A 352 26.51 -2.25 -6.70
CA ALA A 352 26.76 -2.77 -8.04
C ALA A 352 25.50 -3.32 -8.72
N THR A 353 24.65 -4.07 -7.99
CA THR A 353 23.39 -4.57 -8.55
C THR A 353 22.35 -3.47 -8.73
N ARG A 354 22.37 -2.42 -7.91
CA ARG A 354 21.52 -1.23 -8.08
C ARG A 354 21.94 -0.39 -9.29
N GLU A 355 23.27 -0.22 -9.52
CA GLU A 355 23.75 0.41 -10.78
C GLU A 355 23.25 -0.36 -12.00
N ALA A 356 23.41 -1.68 -12.00
CA ALA A 356 22.93 -2.54 -13.09
C ALA A 356 21.41 -2.41 -13.29
N PHE A 357 20.64 -2.29 -12.23
CA PHE A 357 19.20 -2.09 -12.30
C PHE A 357 18.83 -0.76 -12.94
N VAL A 358 19.48 0.34 -12.54
CA VAL A 358 19.22 1.66 -13.13
C VAL A 358 19.69 1.71 -14.59
N GLU A 359 20.85 1.14 -14.93
CA GLU A 359 21.31 1.00 -16.32
C GLU A 359 20.28 0.26 -17.17
N MET A 360 19.73 -0.82 -16.65
CA MET A 360 18.70 -1.61 -17.35
C MET A 360 17.40 -0.83 -17.59
N CYS A 361 17.06 0.09 -16.71
CA CYS A 361 15.90 0.97 -16.88
C CYS A 361 16.04 1.96 -18.04
N ALA A 362 17.22 2.11 -18.66
CA ALA A 362 17.39 2.88 -19.88
C ALA A 362 16.84 2.16 -21.13
N ASP A 363 16.58 0.86 -21.06
CA ASP A 363 16.01 0.09 -22.16
C ASP A 363 14.50 0.31 -22.29
N LEU A 364 14.02 0.70 -23.47
CA LEU A 364 12.62 1.03 -23.71
C LEU A 364 11.67 -0.17 -23.52
N ASP A 365 12.11 -1.40 -23.85
CA ASP A 365 11.31 -2.60 -23.63
C ASP A 365 11.14 -2.87 -22.13
N VAL A 366 12.21 -2.64 -21.34
CA VAL A 366 12.17 -2.75 -19.86
C VAL A 366 11.25 -1.68 -19.27
N GLN A 367 11.35 -0.44 -19.75
CA GLN A 367 10.47 0.65 -19.32
C GLN A 367 9.00 0.30 -19.55
N LYS A 368 8.66 -0.08 -20.78
CA LYS A 368 7.29 -0.44 -21.14
C LYS A 368 6.77 -1.59 -20.29
N MET A 369 7.52 -2.67 -20.18
CA MET A 369 7.11 -3.83 -19.37
C MET A 369 6.90 -3.46 -17.89
N THR A 370 7.78 -2.65 -17.34
CA THR A 370 7.71 -2.23 -15.93
C THR A 370 6.48 -1.35 -15.69
N PHE A 371 6.22 -0.38 -16.57
CA PHE A 371 5.06 0.49 -16.44
C PHE A 371 3.75 -0.26 -16.67
N ASP A 372 3.64 -1.09 -17.73
CA ASP A 372 2.44 -1.88 -17.97
C ASP A 372 2.13 -2.77 -16.76
N SER A 373 3.16 -3.40 -16.17
CA SER A 373 3.00 -4.21 -14.96
C SER A 373 2.57 -3.39 -13.75
N TYR A 374 3.08 -2.16 -13.60
CA TYR A 374 2.70 -1.28 -12.51
C TYR A 374 1.30 -0.70 -12.70
N LEU A 375 0.99 -0.16 -13.89
CA LEU A 375 -0.26 0.55 -14.16
C LEU A 375 -1.47 -0.38 -14.16
N TYR A 376 -1.31 -1.62 -14.65
CA TYR A 376 -2.42 -2.57 -14.84
C TYR A 376 -2.37 -3.79 -13.93
N LYS A 377 -1.34 -3.93 -13.10
CA LYS A 377 -1.14 -5.06 -12.16
C LYS A 377 -1.22 -6.43 -12.82
N THR A 378 -0.82 -6.48 -14.05
CA THR A 378 -0.68 -7.71 -14.82
C THR A 378 0.79 -8.07 -14.95
N VAL A 379 1.13 -9.34 -14.72
CA VAL A 379 2.41 -9.85 -15.20
C VAL A 379 2.27 -9.93 -16.73
N VAL A 380 2.74 -8.88 -17.42
CA VAL A 380 2.71 -8.87 -18.89
C VAL A 380 3.57 -10.04 -19.35
N PRO A 381 3.02 -11.02 -20.11
CA PRO A 381 3.84 -12.05 -20.71
C PRO A 381 4.76 -11.34 -21.72
N ALA A 382 6.00 -11.10 -21.33
CA ALA A 382 6.96 -10.54 -22.26
C ALA A 382 7.13 -11.54 -23.41
N ASN A 383 7.18 -11.01 -24.64
CA ASN A 383 7.61 -11.80 -25.80
C ASN A 383 8.88 -12.58 -25.39
N PRO A 384 8.98 -13.91 -25.66
CA PRO A 384 10.15 -14.71 -25.29
C PRO A 384 11.48 -14.09 -25.72
N LEU A 385 11.53 -13.40 -26.87
CA LEU A 385 12.69 -12.67 -27.34
C LEU A 385 13.03 -11.45 -26.45
N THR A 386 12.02 -10.74 -25.95
CA THR A 386 12.20 -9.62 -25.01
C THR A 386 12.68 -10.14 -23.65
N GLN A 387 12.14 -11.27 -23.17
CA GLN A 387 12.63 -11.91 -21.95
C GLN A 387 14.09 -12.35 -22.07
N MET A 388 14.47 -12.97 -23.19
CA MET A 388 15.86 -13.35 -23.45
C MET A 388 16.79 -12.14 -23.50
N LYS A 389 16.40 -11.05 -24.15
CA LYS A 389 17.16 -9.79 -24.18
C LYS A 389 17.33 -9.19 -22.77
N ILE A 390 16.25 -9.11 -21.99
CA ILE A 390 16.28 -8.59 -20.62
C ILE A 390 17.19 -9.45 -19.75
N THR A 391 17.04 -10.78 -19.83
CA THR A 391 17.88 -11.74 -19.07
C THR A 391 19.35 -11.60 -19.46
N ALA A 392 19.67 -11.54 -20.74
CA ALA A 392 21.05 -11.38 -21.22
C ALA A 392 21.66 -10.03 -20.78
N LYS A 393 20.89 -8.93 -20.87
CA LYS A 393 21.33 -7.60 -20.39
C LYS A 393 21.51 -7.59 -18.86
N THR A 394 20.59 -8.19 -18.11
CA THR A 394 20.70 -8.33 -16.66
C THR A 394 21.95 -9.10 -16.25
N ILE A 395 22.22 -10.24 -16.89
CA ILE A 395 23.44 -11.03 -16.65
C ILE A 395 24.68 -10.22 -17.04
N GLY A 396 24.68 -9.57 -18.21
CA GLY A 396 25.79 -8.74 -18.66
C GLY A 396 26.08 -7.55 -17.74
N SER A 397 25.04 -6.89 -17.23
CA SER A 397 25.17 -5.77 -16.29
C SER A 397 25.64 -6.24 -14.92
N LEU A 398 25.10 -7.37 -14.41
CA LEU A 398 25.57 -7.99 -13.16
C LEU A 398 27.03 -8.43 -13.22
N LEU A 399 27.46 -8.97 -14.38
CA LEU A 399 28.87 -9.37 -14.58
C LEU A 399 29.80 -8.15 -14.60
N ARG A 400 29.41 -7.04 -15.25
CA ARG A 400 30.16 -5.77 -15.22
C ARG A 400 30.21 -5.19 -13.81
N GLY A 401 29.09 -5.17 -13.09
CA GLY A 401 29.04 -4.70 -11.70
C GLY A 401 29.92 -5.51 -10.74
N ASN A 402 30.01 -6.83 -10.92
CA ASN A 402 30.94 -7.67 -10.16
C ASN A 402 32.42 -7.44 -10.54
N ALA A 403 32.71 -7.02 -11.76
CA ALA A 403 34.08 -6.70 -12.21
C ALA A 403 34.57 -5.34 -11.69
N LEU A 404 33.69 -4.47 -11.23
CA LEU A 404 34.00 -3.14 -10.69
C LEU A 404 33.94 -3.08 -9.15
N ALA A 405 33.58 -4.18 -8.49
CA ALA A 405 33.66 -4.28 -7.03
C ALA A 405 35.09 -4.63 -6.60
N PRO A 406 35.72 -3.85 -5.68
CA PRO A 406 37.04 -4.15 -5.16
C PRO A 406 37.04 -5.42 -4.29
#